data_247ed5fbdddfdd920b1357837eb6f847
#
_entry.id   247ed5fbdddfdd920b1357837eb6f847
#
_cell.length_a   1.000
_cell.length_b   1.000
_cell.length_c   1.000
_cell.angle_alpha   90.00
_cell.angle_beta   90.00
_cell.angle_gamma   90.00
#
_symmetry.space_group_name_H-M   'P 1'
#
loop_
_entity.id
_entity.type
_entity.pdbx_description
1 polymer ?
#
loop_
_entity_poly.entity_id
_entity_poly.type
_entity_poly.pdbx_seq_one_letter_code
_entity_poly.pdbx_strand_id
1 'polypeptide(L)'
;MFSLVDFAPRSLLERSQRSRCAGRLCMFVLVVLLAVASGLTLAPAAGAGTYVIDNCPSAPGNSGDSGPWTVYGSPQDAKGTCSGGVGDWIGPQGGYMNPNTIDGVQVVAPGGSGITIRQARVWWYVPQELSGATTFAIASANTGVVEEAATAKNSSITPDVLSLPSNTTELTLADYCSSDDGPSGCTFGGGVNPNLQLLGAQLTLEDTTLPSGSVTGGTLAGSGTVSGTASLSYQATDASSGVRLVQLRVDGEPVAEKDYITSCSYANFQACPPGASDTISWNTTAVASGQHRVELLVEDAAQNTSVIYSSEVTTENAATTASLGALPGPGGTGSLGLGNPNGTSASEKANLRLGLPPAITRTYAHRAVVVAGRLLDGQGQPIAHASVDVLQQILGTATPTSVAHATTRADGTFSARLPGGPSRLIEVAYRAFSGDASYAALARVEETVAAGVRLSISPTHTGPEGTIVLSGAVEGPIPRQGAIVDLLVHYRGRWEPFRTPRTNRHGRFRILYQFEGGIGHFPFRAEVPGGQSGFPFGSGDSRVVDVRTS
;
A
#
# COMPACT_ATOMS: atom_id res chain seq x y z
N MET A 1 -41.66 -46.16 7.41
CA MET A 1 -42.77 -46.48 6.46
C MET A 1 -42.60 -45.54 5.29
N PHE A 2 -42.14 -46.09 4.15
CA PHE A 2 -42.18 -45.57 2.76
C PHE A 2 -41.57 -44.18 2.46
N SER A 3 -40.79 -43.89 1.43
CA SER A 3 -40.17 -44.71 0.38
C SER A 3 -39.16 -43.82 -0.36
N LEU A 4 -38.04 -44.41 -0.73
CA LEU A 4 -37.03 -43.93 -1.71
C LEU A 4 -37.67 -43.79 -3.10
N VAL A 5 -37.28 -42.81 -3.89
CA VAL A 5 -37.24 -42.93 -5.35
C VAL A 5 -35.92 -42.33 -5.89
N ASP A 6 -35.08 -43.23 -6.35
CA ASP A 6 -33.97 -43.04 -7.27
C ASP A 6 -34.46 -42.52 -8.64
N PHE A 7 -33.67 -41.69 -9.28
CA PHE A 7 -33.51 -41.70 -10.74
C PHE A 7 -32.09 -41.26 -11.16
N ALA A 8 -31.35 -42.19 -11.68
CA ALA A 8 -30.06 -42.05 -12.35
C ALA A 8 -30.27 -42.04 -13.90
N PRO A 9 -29.21 -41.97 -14.72
CA PRO A 9 -29.07 -41.02 -15.82
C PRO A 9 -29.39 -41.63 -17.21
N ARG A 10 -29.55 -40.78 -18.22
CA ARG A 10 -29.52 -41.22 -19.62
C ARG A 10 -28.53 -40.39 -20.46
N SER A 11 -27.54 -41.12 -20.92
CA SER A 11 -26.69 -40.85 -22.06
C SER A 11 -27.48 -40.74 -23.38
N LEU A 12 -27.07 -39.83 -24.26
CA LEU A 12 -27.27 -39.97 -25.69
C LEU A 12 -26.07 -39.42 -26.47
N LEU A 13 -25.39 -40.34 -27.06
CA LEU A 13 -24.45 -40.20 -28.16
C LEU A 13 -25.19 -39.99 -29.49
N GLU A 14 -24.39 -39.47 -30.47
CA GLU A 14 -24.61 -39.43 -31.93
C GLU A 14 -25.34 -38.20 -32.49
N ARG A 15 -24.76 -37.46 -33.45
CA ARG A 15 -24.28 -37.88 -34.77
C ARG A 15 -23.41 -36.82 -35.44
N SER A 16 -22.33 -37.28 -36.04
CA SER A 16 -21.52 -36.64 -37.07
C SER A 16 -22.38 -36.21 -38.27
N GLN A 17 -22.23 -34.95 -38.72
CA GLN A 17 -22.40 -34.63 -40.15
C GLN A 17 -21.23 -33.74 -40.62
N ARG A 18 -20.46 -34.33 -41.50
CA ARG A 18 -19.47 -33.61 -42.34
C ARG A 18 -20.21 -32.81 -43.38
N SER A 19 -20.03 -31.50 -43.42
CA SER A 19 -20.24 -30.74 -44.62
C SER A 19 -18.94 -30.03 -45.01
N ARG A 20 -18.43 -30.42 -46.15
CA ARG A 20 -17.27 -29.77 -46.81
C ARG A 20 -17.74 -28.41 -47.33
N CYS A 21 -17.27 -27.32 -46.75
CA CYS A 21 -17.35 -26.01 -47.37
C CYS A 21 -16.03 -25.67 -48.02
N ALA A 22 -16.11 -25.26 -49.27
CA ALA A 22 -15.01 -24.96 -50.16
C ALA A 22 -14.14 -23.84 -49.59
N GLY A 23 -12.84 -24.17 -49.45
CA GLY A 23 -11.83 -23.21 -49.06
C GLY A 23 -11.63 -22.13 -50.13
N ARG A 24 -12.06 -20.93 -49.80
CA ARG A 24 -11.54 -19.63 -50.32
C ARG A 24 -12.35 -18.43 -49.77
N LEU A 25 -13.53 -18.66 -49.19
CA LEU A 25 -14.35 -17.60 -48.59
C LEU A 25 -14.23 -17.49 -47.06
N CYS A 26 -13.83 -18.59 -46.38
CA CYS A 26 -13.63 -18.57 -44.91
C CYS A 26 -12.33 -17.89 -44.48
N MET A 27 -11.34 -17.75 -45.36
CA MET A 27 -10.04 -17.16 -44.98
C MET A 27 -10.08 -15.63 -44.92
N PHE A 28 -10.96 -14.98 -45.69
CA PHE A 28 -11.14 -13.52 -45.62
C PHE A 28 -11.95 -13.05 -44.43
N VAL A 29 -12.92 -13.84 -43.94
CA VAL A 29 -13.70 -13.51 -42.75
C VAL A 29 -12.91 -13.71 -41.48
N LEU A 30 -11.99 -14.69 -41.44
CA LEU A 30 -11.13 -14.94 -40.29
C LEU A 30 -10.03 -13.88 -40.12
N VAL A 31 -9.52 -13.33 -41.22
CA VAL A 31 -8.51 -12.25 -41.21
C VAL A 31 -9.12 -10.90 -40.83
N VAL A 32 -10.37 -10.63 -41.22
CA VAL A 32 -11.09 -9.41 -40.80
C VAL A 32 -11.52 -9.48 -39.34
N LEU A 33 -11.90 -10.66 -38.80
CA LEU A 33 -12.20 -10.86 -37.39
C LEU A 33 -10.95 -10.80 -36.49
N LEU A 34 -9.78 -11.20 -36.99
CA LEU A 34 -8.50 -11.06 -36.27
C LEU A 34 -7.95 -9.63 -36.30
N ALA A 35 -8.30 -8.83 -37.29
CA ALA A 35 -7.88 -7.42 -37.38
C ALA A 35 -8.74 -6.48 -36.50
N VAL A 36 -9.97 -6.89 -36.15
CA VAL A 36 -10.84 -6.13 -35.22
C VAL A 36 -10.61 -6.52 -33.75
N ALA A 37 -10.01 -7.69 -33.51
CA ALA A 37 -9.68 -8.15 -32.15
C ALA A 37 -8.39 -7.53 -31.55
N SER A 38 -7.61 -6.83 -32.33
CA SER A 38 -6.36 -6.20 -31.86
C SER A 38 -6.51 -4.74 -31.40
N GLY A 39 -7.74 -4.23 -31.30
CA GLY A 39 -8.04 -2.87 -30.84
C GLY A 39 -8.83 -2.76 -29.52
N LEU A 40 -9.21 -3.89 -28.92
CA LEU A 40 -9.74 -3.90 -27.57
C LEU A 40 -8.55 -4.09 -26.60
N THR A 41 -7.88 -2.99 -26.27
CA THR A 41 -7.20 -2.91 -24.98
C THR A 41 -8.29 -3.14 -23.93
N LEU A 42 -8.36 -4.36 -23.39
CA LEU A 42 -9.04 -4.60 -22.14
C LEU A 42 -8.40 -3.61 -21.15
N ALA A 43 -9.11 -2.53 -20.86
CA ALA A 43 -8.79 -1.75 -19.68
C ALA A 43 -8.66 -2.78 -18.54
N PRO A 44 -7.58 -2.75 -17.74
CA PRO A 44 -7.52 -3.60 -16.57
C PRO A 44 -8.83 -3.38 -15.83
N ALA A 45 -9.54 -4.47 -15.53
CA ALA A 45 -10.68 -4.39 -14.63
C ALA A 45 -10.16 -3.62 -13.40
N ALA A 46 -10.78 -2.48 -13.09
CA ALA A 46 -10.49 -1.76 -11.89
C ALA A 46 -10.70 -2.75 -10.74
N GLY A 47 -9.60 -3.31 -10.25
CA GLY A 47 -9.64 -4.16 -9.08
C GLY A 47 -10.08 -3.27 -7.93
N ALA A 48 -11.03 -3.71 -7.13
CA ALA A 48 -11.38 -3.02 -5.91
C ALA A 48 -10.13 -2.87 -5.04
N GLY A 49 -9.82 -1.65 -4.63
CA GLY A 49 -8.70 -1.36 -3.76
C GLY A 49 -9.00 -1.69 -2.31
N THR A 50 -7.97 -1.85 -1.50
CA THR A 50 -8.15 -2.15 -0.07
C THR A 50 -7.31 -1.21 0.80
N TYR A 51 -7.84 -0.89 1.98
CA TYR A 51 -7.13 -0.13 3.01
C TYR A 51 -7.49 -0.66 4.38
N VAL A 52 -6.75 -0.22 5.40
CA VAL A 52 -6.95 -0.70 6.77
C VAL A 52 -7.23 0.48 7.67
N ILE A 53 -8.29 0.36 8.49
CA ILE A 53 -8.56 1.30 9.58
C ILE A 53 -8.25 0.65 10.92
N ASP A 54 -7.65 1.46 11.81
CA ASP A 54 -7.30 1.06 13.17
C ASP A 54 -8.19 1.81 14.16
N ASN A 55 -8.92 1.07 14.97
CA ASN A 55 -9.76 1.62 16.02
C ASN A 55 -9.29 1.11 17.37
N CYS A 56 -9.28 1.96 18.37
CA CYS A 56 -8.76 1.64 19.69
C CYS A 56 -7.45 0.88 19.55
N PRO A 57 -6.30 1.53 19.39
CA PRO A 57 -5.07 0.87 19.01
C PRO A 57 -4.79 -0.32 19.91
N SER A 58 -4.48 -1.42 19.27
CA SER A 58 -4.28 -2.78 19.76
C SER A 58 -3.20 -2.97 20.83
N ALA A 59 -2.79 -1.90 21.48
CA ALA A 59 -1.87 -1.93 22.60
C ALA A 59 -2.51 -1.22 23.80
N PRO A 60 -2.59 -1.87 24.96
CA PRO A 60 -2.97 -1.21 26.21
C PRO A 60 -2.13 0.06 26.40
N GLY A 61 -2.75 1.23 26.49
CA GLY A 61 -2.09 2.50 26.78
C GLY A 61 -1.95 3.51 25.65
N ASN A 62 -2.42 3.22 24.44
CA ASN A 62 -2.52 4.23 23.38
C ASN A 62 -3.92 4.85 23.37
N SER A 63 -4.00 6.19 23.53
CA SER A 63 -5.21 6.96 23.29
C SER A 63 -5.48 6.99 21.79
N GLY A 64 -6.39 6.16 21.30
CA GLY A 64 -6.81 6.11 19.90
C GLY A 64 -8.26 6.54 19.76
N ASP A 65 -8.62 6.86 18.52
CA ASP A 65 -9.99 7.16 18.14
C ASP A 65 -10.84 5.87 18.21
N SER A 66 -12.05 5.94 18.79
CA SER A 66 -13.01 4.83 18.81
C SER A 66 -13.50 4.48 17.39
N GLY A 67 -13.24 5.35 16.42
CA GLY A 67 -13.64 5.13 15.04
C GLY A 67 -15.15 5.08 14.85
N PRO A 68 -15.62 4.30 13.85
CA PRO A 68 -17.03 4.24 13.47
C PRO A 68 -17.86 3.25 14.31
N TRP A 69 -17.33 2.72 15.41
CA TRP A 69 -18.05 1.80 16.26
C TRP A 69 -19.15 2.51 17.05
N THR A 70 -20.32 1.91 17.05
CA THR A 70 -21.51 2.40 17.75
C THR A 70 -22.07 1.30 18.65
N VAL A 71 -22.80 1.73 19.64
CA VAL A 71 -23.50 0.83 20.56
C VAL A 71 -24.66 0.15 19.85
N TYR A 72 -24.84 -1.15 20.07
CA TYR A 72 -25.90 -1.97 19.52
C TYR A 72 -26.72 -2.62 20.64
N GLY A 73 -28.04 -2.64 20.52
CA GLY A 73 -28.94 -3.18 21.53
C GLY A 73 -29.43 -2.14 22.54
N SER A 74 -29.53 -2.52 23.80
CA SER A 74 -29.97 -1.64 24.91
C SER A 74 -28.89 -1.51 26.00
N PRO A 75 -27.67 -1.18 25.68
CA PRO A 75 -26.60 -1.08 26.67
C PRO A 75 -26.84 0.16 27.53
N GLN A 76 -27.10 -0.03 28.79
CA GLN A 76 -27.23 1.08 29.76
C GLN A 76 -25.88 1.72 30.06
N ASP A 77 -24.77 1.08 29.71
CA ASP A 77 -23.44 1.45 30.15
C ASP A 77 -22.31 1.25 29.10
N ALA A 78 -22.60 1.14 27.81
CA ALA A 78 -21.55 1.15 26.81
C ALA A 78 -20.91 2.55 26.72
N LYS A 79 -19.70 2.67 27.19
CA LYS A 79 -18.89 3.88 27.09
C LYS A 79 -17.85 3.69 25.99
N GLY A 80 -18.15 4.23 24.82
CA GLY A 80 -17.22 4.28 23.71
C GLY A 80 -16.07 5.26 23.95
N THR A 81 -15.08 4.89 24.76
CA THR A 81 -13.84 5.67 24.85
C THR A 81 -12.64 4.73 24.94
N CYS A 82 -11.85 4.72 23.90
CA CYS A 82 -10.52 4.09 23.91
C CYS A 82 -9.51 4.81 24.81
N SER A 83 -9.95 5.71 25.71
CA SER A 83 -9.09 6.49 26.58
C SER A 83 -8.69 5.68 27.82
N GLY A 84 -7.39 5.54 28.02
CA GLY A 84 -6.83 5.00 29.25
C GLY A 84 -6.51 3.51 29.26
N GLY A 85 -6.39 2.86 28.11
CA GLY A 85 -5.98 1.44 28.03
C GLY A 85 -7.09 0.45 28.37
N VAL A 86 -8.31 0.93 28.53
CA VAL A 86 -9.52 0.12 28.73
C VAL A 86 -10.34 0.30 27.46
N GLY A 87 -10.54 -0.79 26.73
CA GLY A 87 -11.37 -0.78 25.53
C GLY A 87 -12.83 -0.41 25.82
N ASP A 88 -13.61 -0.27 24.78
CA ASP A 88 -15.04 -0.06 24.91
C ASP A 88 -15.67 -1.18 25.72
N TRP A 89 -16.46 -0.80 26.70
CA TRP A 89 -17.16 -1.74 27.56
C TRP A 89 -18.49 -2.10 26.91
N ILE A 90 -18.74 -3.39 26.77
CA ILE A 90 -19.99 -3.92 26.26
C ILE A 90 -20.60 -4.81 27.33
N GLY A 91 -21.84 -4.58 27.62
CA GLY A 91 -22.61 -5.43 28.52
C GLY A 91 -23.40 -4.65 29.55
N PRO A 92 -24.47 -5.24 30.08
CA PRO A 92 -25.29 -4.60 31.11
C PRO A 92 -24.51 -4.46 32.41
N GLN A 93 -24.37 -3.24 32.91
CA GLN A 93 -24.02 -3.05 34.32
C GLN A 93 -25.23 -3.47 35.14
N GLY A 94 -25.12 -4.55 35.86
CA GLY A 94 -26.15 -4.93 36.81
C GLY A 94 -26.86 -6.24 36.51
N GLY A 95 -26.33 -7.05 35.68
CA GLY A 95 -26.54 -8.47 35.84
C GLY A 95 -27.76 -9.11 35.22
N TYR A 96 -28.49 -8.49 34.28
CA TYR A 96 -29.63 -9.14 33.63
C TYR A 96 -29.82 -8.73 32.17
N MET A 97 -29.90 -9.74 31.30
CA MET A 97 -30.36 -9.59 29.90
C MET A 97 -31.67 -10.36 29.71
N ASN A 98 -32.61 -9.77 28.96
CA ASN A 98 -33.81 -10.48 28.54
C ASN A 98 -33.48 -11.64 27.59
N PRO A 99 -34.28 -12.71 27.59
CA PRO A 99 -34.12 -13.78 26.61
C PRO A 99 -34.20 -13.24 25.19
N ASN A 100 -33.36 -13.76 24.29
CA ASN A 100 -33.27 -13.36 22.88
C ASN A 100 -32.87 -11.88 22.66
N THR A 101 -32.13 -11.30 23.58
CA THR A 101 -31.55 -9.96 23.39
C THR A 101 -30.07 -10.06 23.06
N ILE A 102 -29.61 -9.06 22.33
CA ILE A 102 -28.21 -8.86 21.94
C ILE A 102 -27.80 -7.47 22.38
N ASP A 103 -26.72 -7.36 23.12
CA ASP A 103 -26.13 -6.09 23.53
C ASP A 103 -24.63 -6.07 23.19
N GLY A 104 -24.20 -5.03 22.51
CA GLY A 104 -22.82 -4.98 22.04
C GLY A 104 -22.39 -3.71 21.34
N VAL A 105 -21.38 -3.81 20.49
CA VAL A 105 -20.93 -2.77 19.59
C VAL A 105 -21.00 -3.23 18.16
N GLN A 106 -21.25 -2.27 17.28
CA GLN A 106 -21.44 -2.49 15.87
C GLN A 106 -20.67 -1.46 15.06
N VAL A 107 -20.12 -1.90 13.96
CA VAL A 107 -19.57 -1.04 12.91
C VAL A 107 -20.33 -1.27 11.61
N VAL A 108 -20.81 -0.19 10.99
CA VAL A 108 -21.61 -0.24 9.77
C VAL A 108 -20.98 0.65 8.70
N ALA A 109 -20.66 0.07 7.55
CA ALA A 109 -20.17 0.84 6.42
C ALA A 109 -21.26 1.80 5.92
N PRO A 110 -20.91 3.03 5.54
CA PRO A 110 -21.90 4.00 5.07
C PRO A 110 -22.67 3.48 3.86
N GLY A 111 -23.99 3.56 3.90
CA GLY A 111 -24.85 3.09 2.82
C GLY A 111 -24.54 3.76 1.49
N GLY A 112 -24.34 2.98 0.44
CA GLY A 112 -24.04 3.49 -0.90
C GLY A 112 -22.58 3.95 -1.11
N SER A 113 -21.70 3.76 -0.14
CA SER A 113 -20.28 4.13 -0.26
C SER A 113 -19.46 3.18 -1.15
N GLY A 114 -19.98 1.99 -1.45
CA GLY A 114 -19.19 0.96 -2.13
C GLY A 114 -18.15 0.26 -1.25
N ILE A 115 -18.12 0.57 0.06
CA ILE A 115 -17.18 -0.01 1.02
C ILE A 115 -17.76 -1.30 1.60
N THR A 116 -16.92 -2.34 1.66
CA THR A 116 -17.20 -3.60 2.36
C THR A 116 -16.08 -3.96 3.32
N ILE A 117 -16.43 -4.71 4.37
CA ILE A 117 -15.48 -5.18 5.39
C ILE A 117 -15.03 -6.59 5.00
N ARG A 118 -13.76 -6.76 4.65
CA ARG A 118 -13.20 -8.04 4.16
C ARG A 118 -12.64 -8.91 5.26
N GLN A 119 -12.08 -8.27 6.27
CA GLN A 119 -11.48 -8.93 7.41
C GLN A 119 -11.56 -8.00 8.63
N ALA A 120 -11.75 -8.57 9.79
CA ALA A 120 -11.57 -7.88 11.06
C ALA A 120 -10.53 -8.62 11.91
N ARG A 121 -9.60 -7.88 12.49
CA ARG A 121 -8.73 -8.34 13.57
C ARG A 121 -9.22 -7.67 14.84
N VAL A 122 -9.73 -8.45 15.77
CA VAL A 122 -10.44 -7.95 16.96
C VAL A 122 -9.71 -8.39 18.21
N TRP A 123 -9.34 -7.43 19.03
CA TRP A 123 -8.84 -7.66 20.38
C TRP A 123 -10.01 -7.52 21.33
N TRP A 124 -10.51 -8.61 21.84
CA TRP A 124 -11.63 -8.63 22.75
C TRP A 124 -11.38 -9.53 23.96
N TYR A 125 -12.09 -9.25 25.03
CA TYR A 125 -12.04 -10.03 26.26
C TYR A 125 -13.46 -10.44 26.64
N VAL A 126 -13.67 -11.74 26.80
CA VAL A 126 -14.91 -12.36 27.28
C VAL A 126 -14.54 -13.09 28.56
N PRO A 127 -15.02 -12.64 29.73
CA PRO A 127 -14.68 -13.27 31.02
C PRO A 127 -15.26 -14.69 31.13
N GLN A 128 -14.61 -15.52 31.96
CA GLN A 128 -14.79 -16.96 32.00
C GLN A 128 -16.06 -17.45 32.70
N GLU A 129 -16.77 -16.66 33.46
CA GLU A 129 -17.86 -17.15 34.31
C GLU A 129 -19.21 -16.55 33.91
N LEU A 130 -19.85 -17.23 32.98
CA LEU A 130 -21.28 -17.14 32.75
C LEU A 130 -21.91 -18.36 33.45
N SER A 131 -22.05 -18.31 34.77
CA SER A 131 -22.63 -19.42 35.51
C SER A 131 -24.13 -19.46 35.33
N GLY A 132 -24.61 -20.45 34.61
CA GLY A 132 -26.01 -20.86 34.60
C GLY A 132 -26.90 -20.34 33.52
N ALA A 133 -26.38 -19.61 32.55
CA ALA A 133 -27.11 -19.15 31.39
C ALA A 133 -26.25 -19.32 30.11
N THR A 134 -26.86 -19.72 29.02
CA THR A 134 -26.18 -19.82 27.72
C THR A 134 -26.03 -18.44 27.11
N THR A 135 -25.15 -17.61 27.67
CA THR A 135 -24.71 -16.38 27.05
C THR A 135 -23.54 -16.68 26.16
N PHE A 136 -23.60 -16.22 24.92
CA PHE A 136 -22.53 -16.36 23.95
C PHE A 136 -22.03 -14.97 23.58
N ALA A 137 -20.73 -14.80 23.52
CA ALA A 137 -20.19 -13.71 22.73
C ALA A 137 -20.26 -14.12 21.26
N ILE A 138 -20.85 -13.29 20.44
CA ILE A 138 -20.95 -13.52 19.01
C ILE A 138 -20.27 -12.42 18.22
N ALA A 139 -19.58 -12.81 17.16
CA ALA A 139 -19.24 -11.93 16.07
C ALA A 139 -20.22 -12.24 14.91
N SER A 140 -21.08 -11.30 14.59
CA SER A 140 -22.03 -11.44 13.50
C SER A 140 -21.84 -10.35 12.46
N ALA A 141 -22.14 -10.68 11.22
CA ALA A 141 -22.15 -9.76 10.11
C ALA A 141 -23.54 -9.73 9.48
N ASN A 142 -23.82 -8.75 8.63
CA ASN A 142 -25.07 -8.73 7.84
C ASN A 142 -25.25 -10.00 6.97
N THR A 143 -24.22 -10.82 6.86
CA THR A 143 -24.18 -12.10 6.14
C THR A 143 -24.41 -13.32 7.03
N GLY A 144 -24.59 -13.12 8.34
CA GLY A 144 -24.81 -14.15 9.34
C GLY A 144 -23.77 -14.18 10.45
N VAL A 145 -23.86 -15.18 11.33
CA VAL A 145 -22.89 -15.38 12.43
C VAL A 145 -21.55 -15.81 11.83
N VAL A 146 -20.50 -15.12 12.23
CA VAL A 146 -19.13 -15.36 11.77
C VAL A 146 -18.37 -16.21 12.79
N GLU A 147 -18.60 -15.95 14.07
CA GLU A 147 -17.99 -16.69 15.18
C GLU A 147 -18.91 -16.69 16.40
N GLU A 148 -18.99 -17.83 17.09
CA GLU A 148 -19.63 -17.97 18.40
C GLU A 148 -18.59 -18.39 19.41
N ALA A 149 -18.48 -17.65 20.50
CA ALA A 149 -17.63 -18.00 21.63
C ALA A 149 -18.49 -18.41 22.84
N ALA A 150 -18.75 -19.70 22.99
CA ALA A 150 -19.51 -20.27 24.10
C ALA A 150 -18.69 -20.37 25.41
N THR A 151 -17.40 -20.11 25.36
CA THR A 151 -16.47 -20.18 26.49
C THR A 151 -15.63 -18.93 26.58
N ALA A 152 -15.08 -18.67 27.74
CA ALA A 152 -14.15 -17.57 27.98
C ALA A 152 -13.10 -17.43 26.89
N LYS A 153 -12.99 -16.24 26.35
CA LYS A 153 -12.04 -15.90 25.33
C LYS A 153 -11.25 -14.67 25.75
N ASN A 154 -9.94 -14.80 25.73
CA ASN A 154 -9.06 -13.67 26.00
C ASN A 154 -8.17 -13.42 24.78
N SER A 155 -8.65 -12.61 23.86
CA SER A 155 -7.85 -12.14 22.73
C SER A 155 -7.24 -10.76 22.98
N SER A 156 -7.10 -10.36 24.23
CA SER A 156 -6.44 -9.10 24.59
C SER A 156 -4.98 -9.02 24.12
N ILE A 157 -4.36 -10.17 23.90
CA ILE A 157 -2.97 -10.30 23.48
C ILE A 157 -2.88 -10.68 22.01
N THR A 158 -3.67 -11.67 21.57
CA THR A 158 -3.71 -12.14 20.17
C THR A 158 -5.07 -11.81 19.58
N PRO A 159 -5.14 -11.05 18.48
CA PRO A 159 -6.44 -10.73 17.90
C PRO A 159 -7.10 -11.98 17.31
N ASP A 160 -8.40 -12.05 17.42
CA ASP A 160 -9.16 -12.91 16.55
C ASP A 160 -9.17 -12.36 15.14
N VAL A 161 -9.00 -13.25 14.17
CA VAL A 161 -9.00 -12.89 12.76
C VAL A 161 -10.28 -13.42 12.13
N LEU A 162 -11.24 -12.53 11.95
CA LEU A 162 -12.53 -12.83 11.34
C LEU A 162 -12.41 -12.58 9.84
N SER A 163 -12.48 -13.64 9.03
CA SER A 163 -12.60 -13.54 7.57
C SER A 163 -14.06 -13.37 7.21
N LEU A 164 -14.40 -12.28 6.54
CA LEU A 164 -15.77 -11.90 6.27
C LEU A 164 -16.13 -12.13 4.79
N PRO A 165 -17.39 -12.49 4.48
CA PRO A 165 -17.86 -12.57 3.10
C PRO A 165 -17.72 -11.25 2.35
N SER A 166 -17.60 -11.33 1.03
CA SER A 166 -17.28 -10.16 0.17
C SER A 166 -18.31 -9.03 0.18
N ASN A 167 -19.51 -9.29 0.63
CA ASN A 167 -20.61 -8.34 0.71
C ASN A 167 -20.90 -7.88 2.15
N THR A 168 -19.97 -8.08 3.08
CA THR A 168 -20.14 -7.65 4.47
C THR A 168 -20.02 -6.14 4.57
N THR A 169 -21.08 -5.50 5.04
CA THR A 169 -21.14 -4.05 5.31
C THR A 169 -21.32 -3.73 6.79
N GLU A 170 -21.50 -4.74 7.62
CA GLU A 170 -21.78 -4.61 9.04
C GLU A 170 -21.08 -5.72 9.80
N LEU A 171 -20.48 -5.38 10.95
CA LEU A 171 -19.91 -6.31 11.89
C LEU A 171 -20.36 -5.93 13.30
N THR A 172 -21.01 -6.86 13.99
CA THR A 172 -21.47 -6.71 15.37
C THR A 172 -20.69 -7.67 16.26
N LEU A 173 -20.18 -7.16 17.37
CA LEU A 173 -19.57 -7.92 18.45
C LEU A 173 -20.45 -7.74 19.68
N ALA A 174 -21.03 -8.82 20.16
CA ALA A 174 -22.08 -8.71 21.19
C ALA A 174 -22.16 -9.92 22.10
N ASP A 175 -22.75 -9.70 23.28
CA ASP A 175 -23.29 -10.76 24.10
C ASP A 175 -24.72 -11.10 23.64
N TYR A 176 -25.04 -12.38 23.61
CA TYR A 176 -26.36 -12.90 23.28
C TYR A 176 -26.92 -13.73 24.43
N CYS A 177 -28.12 -13.42 24.85
CA CYS A 177 -28.87 -14.22 25.81
C CYS A 177 -29.83 -15.16 25.08
N SER A 178 -29.61 -16.49 25.14
CA SER A 178 -30.45 -17.49 24.49
C SER A 178 -31.81 -17.66 25.20
N SER A 179 -32.85 -18.00 24.46
CA SER A 179 -34.16 -18.39 25.00
C SER A 179 -34.17 -19.78 25.62
N ASP A 180 -33.15 -20.59 25.37
CA ASP A 180 -33.09 -21.97 25.87
C ASP A 180 -32.89 -22.05 27.37
N ASP A 181 -32.48 -20.94 28.01
CA ASP A 181 -32.31 -20.81 29.47
C ASP A 181 -33.61 -20.52 30.27
N GLY A 182 -34.74 -20.56 29.55
CA GLY A 182 -36.06 -20.34 30.16
C GLY A 182 -36.48 -18.86 30.19
N PRO A 183 -37.71 -18.59 30.74
CA PRO A 183 -38.28 -17.24 30.69
C PRO A 183 -37.57 -16.23 31.61
N SER A 184 -36.58 -16.66 32.38
CA SER A 184 -35.93 -15.82 33.41
C SER A 184 -34.77 -14.98 32.86
N GLY A 185 -34.43 -15.10 31.57
CA GLY A 185 -33.28 -14.37 30.99
C GLY A 185 -31.93 -14.79 31.55
N CYS A 186 -30.89 -14.10 31.13
CA CYS A 186 -29.51 -14.36 31.55
C CYS A 186 -29.11 -13.44 32.70
N THR A 187 -28.60 -14.04 33.78
CA THR A 187 -28.11 -13.29 34.94
C THR A 187 -26.60 -13.36 35.00
N PHE A 188 -25.95 -12.22 35.08
CA PHE A 188 -24.51 -12.10 35.19
C PHE A 188 -24.11 -11.99 36.66
N GLY A 189 -23.09 -12.75 37.11
CA GLY A 189 -22.67 -12.78 38.51
C GLY A 189 -22.33 -11.40 39.06
N GLY A 190 -22.76 -11.12 40.30
CA GLY A 190 -22.82 -9.81 40.97
C GLY A 190 -21.50 -9.06 41.18
N GLY A 191 -20.78 -8.80 40.17
CA GLY A 191 -19.58 -7.95 40.12
C GLY A 191 -19.61 -7.02 38.93
N VAL A 192 -19.01 -5.88 39.07
CA VAL A 192 -18.96 -4.74 38.14
C VAL A 192 -18.15 -5.06 36.86
N ASN A 193 -18.06 -6.28 36.42
CA ASN A 193 -17.28 -6.64 35.21
C ASN A 193 -18.20 -6.78 34.00
N PRO A 194 -17.95 -6.04 32.94
CA PRO A 194 -18.64 -6.24 31.68
C PRO A 194 -18.33 -7.62 31.13
N ASN A 195 -19.30 -8.19 30.44
CA ASN A 195 -19.16 -9.54 29.92
C ASN A 195 -18.31 -9.58 28.64
N LEU A 196 -18.30 -8.50 27.90
CA LEU A 196 -17.49 -8.37 26.70
C LEU A 196 -16.80 -7.01 26.70
N GLN A 197 -15.52 -7.00 26.36
CA GLN A 197 -14.73 -5.79 26.14
C GLN A 197 -14.11 -5.81 24.75
N LEU A 198 -14.37 -4.78 23.97
CA LEU A 198 -13.61 -4.51 22.76
C LEU A 198 -12.37 -3.69 23.15
N LEU A 199 -11.19 -4.28 23.02
CA LEU A 199 -9.91 -3.66 23.36
C LEU A 199 -9.27 -2.98 22.16
N GLY A 200 -9.67 -3.35 20.96
CA GLY A 200 -9.20 -2.78 19.71
C GLY A 200 -9.72 -3.54 18.51
N ALA A 201 -9.77 -2.88 17.38
CA ALA A 201 -10.13 -3.47 16.11
C ALA A 201 -9.28 -2.93 14.97
N GLN A 202 -8.95 -3.78 14.03
CA GLN A 202 -8.33 -3.43 12.76
C GLN A 202 -9.20 -4.02 11.67
N LEU A 203 -9.79 -3.16 10.85
CA LEU A 203 -10.67 -3.57 9.77
C LEU A 203 -9.97 -3.41 8.43
N THR A 204 -9.90 -4.49 7.66
CA THR A 204 -9.52 -4.43 6.25
C THR A 204 -10.76 -4.16 5.44
N LEU A 205 -10.80 -3.03 4.78
CA LEU A 205 -11.89 -2.52 3.98
C LEU A 205 -11.56 -2.65 2.50
N GLU A 206 -12.54 -2.98 1.70
CA GLU A 206 -12.48 -2.94 0.24
C GLU A 206 -13.37 -1.80 -0.24
N ASP A 207 -12.82 -0.96 -1.10
CA ASP A 207 -13.52 0.13 -1.76
C ASP A 207 -13.62 -0.15 -3.26
N THR A 208 -14.85 -0.22 -3.76
CA THR A 208 -15.14 -0.44 -5.18
C THR A 208 -15.43 0.86 -5.93
N THR A 209 -15.47 1.99 -5.22
CA THR A 209 -15.75 3.30 -5.78
C THR A 209 -14.47 3.93 -6.32
N LEU A 210 -14.51 4.41 -7.55
CA LEU A 210 -13.39 5.12 -8.13
C LEU A 210 -13.47 6.61 -7.79
N PRO A 211 -12.34 7.26 -7.48
CA PRO A 211 -12.30 8.70 -7.34
C PRO A 211 -12.67 9.39 -8.64
N SER A 212 -13.19 10.59 -8.56
CA SER A 212 -13.63 11.40 -9.70
C SER A 212 -13.12 12.83 -9.59
N GLY A 213 -13.32 13.62 -10.63
CA GLY A 213 -12.92 15.02 -10.60
C GLY A 213 -12.99 15.70 -11.95
N SER A 214 -12.55 16.94 -11.97
CA SER A 214 -12.49 17.76 -13.19
C SER A 214 -11.37 18.80 -13.09
N VAL A 215 -10.87 19.23 -14.23
CA VAL A 215 -9.99 20.40 -14.35
C VAL A 215 -10.84 21.65 -14.38
N THR A 216 -10.48 22.62 -13.55
CA THR A 216 -11.18 23.91 -13.41
C THR A 216 -10.48 25.07 -14.13
N GLY A 217 -9.21 24.86 -14.55
CA GLY A 217 -8.43 25.87 -15.26
C GLY A 217 -6.96 25.53 -15.33
N GLY A 218 -6.16 26.50 -15.72
CA GLY A 218 -4.70 26.37 -15.85
C GLY A 218 -4.21 26.39 -17.29
N THR A 219 -2.91 26.58 -17.48
CA THR A 219 -2.30 26.69 -18.81
C THR A 219 -2.29 25.38 -19.58
N LEU A 220 -2.43 24.25 -18.88
CA LEU A 220 -2.54 22.92 -19.47
C LEU A 220 -4.00 22.51 -19.74
N ALA A 221 -4.99 23.35 -19.39
CA ALA A 221 -6.42 23.05 -19.57
C ALA A 221 -6.88 23.24 -21.02
N GLY A 222 -6.16 22.67 -21.98
CA GLY A 222 -6.45 22.73 -23.39
C GLY A 222 -5.30 22.20 -24.24
N SER A 223 -5.53 22.09 -25.55
CA SER A 223 -4.56 21.59 -26.53
C SER A 223 -3.63 22.69 -27.07
N GLY A 224 -3.20 23.60 -26.21
CA GLY A 224 -2.39 24.75 -26.61
C GLY A 224 -0.89 24.50 -26.59
N THR A 225 -0.14 25.51 -27.00
CA THR A 225 1.31 25.56 -26.84
C THR A 225 1.65 26.10 -25.45
N VAL A 226 2.54 25.43 -24.74
CA VAL A 226 3.00 25.77 -23.38
C VAL A 226 4.51 25.84 -23.32
N SER A 227 5.03 26.72 -22.46
CA SER A 227 6.47 26.85 -22.20
C SER A 227 6.72 27.28 -20.76
N GLY A 228 7.89 26.95 -20.20
CA GLY A 228 8.26 27.29 -18.84
C GLY A 228 7.41 26.52 -17.79
N THR A 229 6.81 27.24 -16.83
CA THR A 229 5.94 26.61 -15.84
C THR A 229 4.50 26.58 -16.34
N ALA A 230 3.99 25.40 -16.55
CA ALA A 230 2.60 25.13 -16.90
C ALA A 230 1.83 24.53 -15.72
N SER A 231 0.51 24.73 -15.67
CA SER A 231 -0.29 24.33 -14.51
C SER A 231 -1.68 23.83 -14.89
N LEU A 232 -2.25 23.00 -14.01
CA LEU A 232 -3.66 22.61 -13.97
C LEU A 232 -4.24 22.92 -12.61
N SER A 233 -5.39 23.61 -12.59
CA SER A 233 -6.24 23.71 -11.40
C SER A 233 -7.34 22.67 -11.49
N TYR A 234 -7.65 22.00 -10.40
CA TYR A 234 -8.56 20.87 -10.38
C TYR A 234 -9.45 20.83 -9.14
N GLN A 235 -10.51 20.07 -9.25
CA GLN A 235 -11.30 19.54 -8.15
C GLN A 235 -11.36 18.03 -8.28
N ALA A 236 -10.97 17.33 -7.21
CA ALA A 236 -11.05 15.90 -7.09
C ALA A 236 -12.00 15.54 -5.95
N THR A 237 -12.75 14.45 -6.08
CA THR A 237 -13.69 13.98 -5.07
C THR A 237 -13.69 12.46 -4.99
N ASP A 238 -13.76 11.98 -3.75
CA ASP A 238 -14.09 10.60 -3.43
C ASP A 238 -14.88 10.58 -2.12
N ALA A 239 -16.14 10.12 -2.19
CA ALA A 239 -17.07 10.12 -1.06
C ALA A 239 -16.95 8.84 -0.22
N SER A 240 -16.22 7.85 -0.68
CA SER A 240 -16.01 6.56 -0.01
C SER A 240 -14.81 6.57 0.91
N SER A 241 -13.63 6.26 0.40
CA SER A 241 -12.39 6.24 1.19
C SER A 241 -11.65 7.58 1.24
N GLY A 242 -11.97 8.50 0.33
CA GLY A 242 -11.42 9.86 0.24
C GLY A 242 -10.20 9.99 -0.66
N VAL A 243 -9.90 11.22 -1.08
CA VAL A 243 -8.79 11.55 -2.00
C VAL A 243 -7.45 11.51 -1.28
N ARG A 244 -6.55 10.64 -1.72
CA ARG A 244 -5.21 10.49 -1.16
C ARG A 244 -4.13 11.22 -1.95
N LEU A 245 -4.19 11.13 -3.29
CA LEU A 245 -3.14 11.64 -4.16
C LEU A 245 -3.74 12.19 -5.45
N VAL A 246 -3.19 13.30 -5.94
CA VAL A 246 -3.42 13.77 -7.31
C VAL A 246 -2.07 13.88 -8.01
N GLN A 247 -1.94 13.24 -9.16
CA GLN A 247 -0.69 13.11 -9.89
C GLN A 247 -0.83 13.60 -11.33
N LEU A 248 0.06 14.50 -11.71
CA LEU A 248 0.21 14.95 -13.11
C LEU A 248 1.22 14.06 -13.81
N ARG A 249 0.82 13.49 -14.93
CA ARG A 249 1.68 12.67 -15.79
C ARG A 249 1.87 13.31 -17.15
N VAL A 250 3.06 13.16 -17.68
CA VAL A 250 3.40 13.56 -19.06
C VAL A 250 4.00 12.34 -19.74
N ASP A 251 3.40 11.94 -20.87
CA ASP A 251 3.76 10.73 -21.62
C ASP A 251 3.75 9.45 -20.73
N GLY A 252 2.82 9.41 -19.77
CA GLY A 252 2.68 8.32 -18.80
C GLY A 252 3.57 8.41 -17.56
N GLU A 253 4.57 9.30 -17.56
CA GLU A 253 5.50 9.47 -16.42
C GLU A 253 5.01 10.55 -15.46
N PRO A 254 5.05 10.32 -14.13
CA PRO A 254 4.68 11.31 -13.13
C PRO A 254 5.69 12.47 -13.11
N VAL A 255 5.19 13.69 -13.27
CA VAL A 255 6.02 14.91 -13.28
C VAL A 255 5.75 15.82 -12.09
N ALA A 256 4.59 15.71 -11.46
CA ALA A 256 4.23 16.43 -10.24
C ALA A 256 3.13 15.68 -9.49
N GLU A 257 3.05 15.89 -8.18
CA GLU A 257 2.01 15.28 -7.34
C GLU A 257 1.60 16.21 -6.19
N LYS A 258 0.39 16.00 -5.71
CA LYS A 258 -0.18 16.58 -4.48
C LYS A 258 -0.61 15.42 -3.60
N ASP A 259 0.12 15.19 -2.52
CA ASP A 259 -0.12 14.11 -1.57
C ASP A 259 -0.90 14.66 -0.36
N TYR A 260 -2.08 14.11 -0.12
CA TYR A 260 -2.98 14.49 0.98
C TYR A 260 -2.90 13.51 2.16
N ILE A 261 -1.95 12.56 2.14
CA ILE A 261 -1.82 11.52 3.18
C ILE A 261 -1.69 12.07 4.60
N THR A 262 -1.10 13.25 4.75
CA THR A 262 -0.99 13.92 6.06
C THR A 262 -2.34 14.38 6.63
N SER A 263 -3.35 14.48 5.77
CA SER A 263 -4.73 14.83 6.13
C SER A 263 -5.62 13.59 6.25
N CYS A 264 -5.08 12.39 6.00
CA CYS A 264 -5.80 11.13 6.15
C CYS A 264 -5.75 10.65 7.61
N SER A 265 -6.90 10.18 8.10
CA SER A 265 -7.03 9.50 9.38
C SER A 265 -7.60 8.11 9.14
N TYR A 266 -6.76 7.11 9.19
CA TYR A 266 -7.19 5.72 9.03
C TYR A 266 -7.86 5.16 10.29
N ALA A 267 -8.72 5.95 10.90
CA ALA A 267 -9.59 5.56 12.02
C ALA A 267 -11.06 5.42 11.60
N ASN A 268 -11.42 5.90 10.41
CA ASN A 268 -12.80 5.92 9.90
C ASN A 268 -12.89 5.36 8.49
N PHE A 269 -14.11 4.98 8.06
CA PHE A 269 -14.35 4.51 6.69
C PHE A 269 -13.86 5.50 5.63
N GLN A 270 -14.16 6.78 5.82
CA GLN A 270 -13.60 7.85 5.01
C GLN A 270 -12.24 8.25 5.56
N ALA A 271 -11.21 7.52 5.14
CA ALA A 271 -9.86 7.64 5.67
C ALA A 271 -9.18 8.96 5.27
N CYS A 272 -9.47 9.48 4.09
CA CYS A 272 -8.89 10.71 3.55
C CYS A 272 -9.97 11.77 3.30
N PRO A 273 -9.61 13.03 3.03
CA PRO A 273 -10.58 14.08 2.74
C PRO A 273 -11.49 13.70 1.57
N PRO A 274 -12.83 13.96 1.65
CA PRO A 274 -13.78 13.61 0.58
C PRO A 274 -13.55 14.38 -0.71
N GLY A 275 -12.74 15.42 -0.68
CA GLY A 275 -12.39 16.21 -1.85
C GLY A 275 -11.12 17.01 -1.65
N ALA A 276 -10.51 17.35 -2.77
CA ALA A 276 -9.31 18.17 -2.85
C ALA A 276 -9.44 19.17 -4.01
N SER A 277 -9.05 20.41 -3.79
CA SER A 277 -8.98 21.44 -4.82
C SER A 277 -7.66 22.16 -4.70
N ASP A 278 -6.86 22.13 -5.76
CA ASP A 278 -5.53 22.75 -5.76
C ASP A 278 -5.08 23.04 -7.20
N THR A 279 -3.89 23.57 -7.33
CA THR A 279 -3.19 23.76 -8.61
C THR A 279 -1.90 22.96 -8.59
N ILE A 280 -1.74 22.10 -9.59
CA ILE A 280 -0.52 21.32 -9.81
C ILE A 280 0.27 21.96 -10.96
N SER A 281 1.58 22.07 -10.80
CA SER A 281 2.45 22.75 -11.75
C SER A 281 3.55 21.82 -12.26
N TRP A 282 3.89 21.98 -13.51
CA TRP A 282 4.93 21.27 -14.20
C TRP A 282 5.89 22.22 -14.91
N ASN A 283 7.19 21.96 -14.82
CA ASN A 283 8.19 22.67 -15.60
C ASN A 283 8.38 21.97 -16.94
N THR A 284 7.87 22.58 -18.01
CA THR A 284 7.92 22.01 -19.36
C THR A 284 9.33 21.79 -19.89
N THR A 285 10.33 22.53 -19.37
CA THR A 285 11.74 22.37 -19.80
C THR A 285 12.33 21.00 -19.41
N ALA A 286 11.62 20.21 -18.62
CA ALA A 286 11.99 18.84 -18.28
C ALA A 286 11.80 17.85 -19.45
N VAL A 287 11.06 18.25 -20.50
CA VAL A 287 10.84 17.45 -21.70
C VAL A 287 11.31 18.22 -22.96
N ALA A 288 11.49 17.52 -24.06
CA ALA A 288 11.82 18.13 -25.34
C ALA A 288 10.66 19.02 -25.83
N SER A 289 10.93 19.97 -26.73
CA SER A 289 9.87 20.66 -27.46
C SER A 289 9.16 19.68 -28.40
N GLY A 290 7.83 19.71 -28.42
CA GLY A 290 7.03 18.81 -29.25
C GLY A 290 5.67 18.51 -28.62
N GLN A 291 4.96 17.54 -29.17
CA GLN A 291 3.67 17.07 -28.63
C GLN A 291 3.90 16.11 -27.47
N HIS A 292 3.13 16.32 -26.39
CA HIS A 292 3.15 15.52 -25.18
C HIS A 292 1.74 15.24 -24.71
N ARG A 293 1.48 14.02 -24.25
CA ARG A 293 0.24 13.65 -23.60
C ARG A 293 0.30 14.00 -22.11
N VAL A 294 -0.61 14.85 -21.68
CA VAL A 294 -0.75 15.25 -20.27
C VAL A 294 -1.97 14.59 -19.68
N GLU A 295 -1.81 13.93 -18.55
CA GLU A 295 -2.88 13.27 -17.82
C GLU A 295 -2.87 13.72 -16.35
N LEU A 296 -4.06 13.94 -15.80
CA LEU A 296 -4.24 14.15 -14.36
C LEU A 296 -4.96 12.95 -13.76
N LEU A 297 -4.29 12.26 -12.86
CA LEU A 297 -4.77 11.06 -12.20
C LEU A 297 -5.10 11.40 -10.75
N VAL A 298 -6.22 10.88 -10.26
CA VAL A 298 -6.61 10.92 -8.84
C VAL A 298 -6.55 9.52 -8.27
N GLU A 299 -6.05 9.40 -7.05
CA GLU A 299 -5.99 8.16 -6.30
C GLU A 299 -6.66 8.35 -4.93
N ASP A 300 -7.48 7.38 -4.52
CA ASP A 300 -8.16 7.34 -3.23
C ASP A 300 -7.32 6.64 -2.13
N ALA A 301 -7.87 6.53 -0.91
CA ALA A 301 -7.19 5.87 0.21
C ALA A 301 -7.04 4.35 0.01
N ALA A 302 -7.88 3.74 -0.81
CA ALA A 302 -7.82 2.33 -1.17
C ALA A 302 -6.90 2.05 -2.37
N GLN A 303 -6.26 3.09 -2.94
CA GLN A 303 -5.38 3.06 -4.11
C GLN A 303 -6.12 2.78 -5.43
N ASN A 304 -7.44 3.00 -5.47
CA ASN A 304 -8.13 3.05 -6.75
C ASN A 304 -7.75 4.34 -7.48
N THR A 305 -7.62 4.27 -8.78
CA THR A 305 -7.16 5.41 -9.59
C THR A 305 -8.11 5.73 -10.72
N SER A 306 -8.27 7.03 -11.01
CA SER A 306 -9.00 7.55 -12.16
C SER A 306 -8.22 8.62 -12.87
N VAL A 307 -8.21 8.58 -14.19
CA VAL A 307 -7.72 9.68 -15.02
C VAL A 307 -8.88 10.66 -15.21
N ILE A 308 -8.80 11.82 -14.56
CA ILE A 308 -9.87 12.84 -14.60
C ILE A 308 -9.65 13.88 -15.71
N TYR A 309 -8.47 13.88 -16.33
CA TYR A 309 -8.13 14.75 -17.43
C TYR A 309 -7.08 14.09 -18.32
N SER A 310 -7.22 14.24 -19.62
CA SER A 310 -6.22 13.84 -20.61
C SER A 310 -6.29 14.80 -21.80
N SER A 311 -5.15 15.35 -22.19
CA SER A 311 -5.02 16.24 -23.36
C SER A 311 -3.63 16.12 -23.96
N GLU A 312 -3.53 16.47 -25.24
CA GLU A 312 -2.24 16.67 -25.90
C GLU A 312 -1.90 18.16 -25.87
N VAL A 313 -0.68 18.48 -25.45
CA VAL A 313 -0.13 19.83 -25.44
C VAL A 313 1.14 19.87 -26.27
N THR A 314 1.43 21.02 -26.87
CA THR A 314 2.71 21.24 -27.56
C THR A 314 3.61 22.04 -26.63
N THR A 315 4.78 21.53 -26.29
CA THR A 315 5.79 22.31 -25.58
C THR A 315 6.66 23.07 -26.57
N GLU A 316 6.80 24.36 -26.35
CA GLU A 316 7.77 25.24 -27.04
C GLU A 316 8.73 25.80 -26.00
N ASN A 317 9.68 24.99 -25.58
CA ASN A 317 10.74 25.45 -24.69
C ASN A 317 11.72 26.23 -25.57
N ALA A 318 11.83 27.56 -25.32
CA ALA A 318 12.81 28.37 -26.06
C ALA A 318 14.16 27.65 -25.95
N ALA A 319 14.73 27.31 -27.10
CA ALA A 319 16.15 26.99 -27.15
C ALA A 319 16.80 28.20 -26.47
N THR A 320 17.52 27.96 -25.36
CA THR A 320 18.36 28.99 -24.77
C THR A 320 19.42 29.31 -25.82
N THR A 321 19.06 30.15 -26.78
CA THR A 321 20.05 30.87 -27.56
C THR A 321 20.75 31.73 -26.52
N ALA A 322 21.87 31.19 -25.99
CA ALA A 322 22.85 32.04 -25.38
C ALA A 322 23.08 33.16 -26.40
N SER A 323 22.59 34.36 -26.06
CA SER A 323 22.92 35.54 -26.84
C SER A 323 24.44 35.62 -26.82
N LEU A 324 25.05 35.24 -27.90
CA LEU A 324 26.44 35.54 -28.18
C LEU A 324 26.50 37.07 -28.20
N GLY A 325 26.74 37.66 -27.06
CA GLY A 325 27.13 39.05 -26.95
C GLY A 325 28.24 39.27 -27.98
N ALA A 326 28.13 40.33 -28.77
CA ALA A 326 29.05 40.68 -29.85
C ALA A 326 30.49 40.33 -29.44
N LEU A 327 31.13 39.53 -30.28
CA LEU A 327 32.54 39.12 -30.12
C LEU A 327 33.39 40.37 -29.95
N PRO A 328 34.22 40.48 -28.89
CA PRO A 328 35.32 41.42 -28.88
C PRO A 328 36.28 41.04 -30.04
N GLY A 329 36.79 42.02 -30.70
CA GLY A 329 37.68 41.87 -31.86
C GLY A 329 38.90 40.94 -31.64
N PRO A 330 39.65 40.65 -32.66
CA PRO A 330 40.65 39.56 -32.69
C PRO A 330 41.77 39.79 -31.68
N GLY A 331 41.80 38.98 -30.63
CA GLY A 331 42.88 39.01 -29.63
C GLY A 331 42.62 38.32 -28.30
N GLY A 332 41.43 37.81 -28.05
CA GLY A 332 41.11 37.12 -26.76
C GLY A 332 41.09 35.60 -26.90
N THR A 333 42.10 34.92 -26.41
CA THR A 333 42.10 33.48 -26.13
C THR A 333 41.21 33.18 -24.93
N GLY A 334 39.89 33.36 -25.08
CA GLY A 334 38.91 32.90 -24.10
C GLY A 334 38.62 31.43 -24.40
N SER A 335 39.05 30.51 -23.56
CA SER A 335 38.53 29.14 -23.57
C SER A 335 37.06 29.18 -23.29
N LEU A 336 36.25 29.07 -24.31
CA LEU A 336 34.84 28.74 -24.16
C LEU A 336 34.81 27.35 -23.52
N GLY A 337 34.17 27.24 -22.35
CA GLY A 337 33.85 25.97 -21.68
C GLY A 337 32.92 25.20 -22.63
N LEU A 338 33.51 24.53 -23.55
CA LEU A 338 32.80 23.69 -24.51
C LEU A 338 32.37 22.44 -23.83
N GLY A 339 31.19 21.99 -24.14
CA GLY A 339 30.70 20.67 -23.80
C GLY A 339 31.73 19.59 -24.14
N ASN A 340 31.45 18.41 -23.71
CA ASN A 340 32.32 17.25 -23.84
C ASN A 340 32.95 17.20 -25.25
N PRO A 341 34.28 17.34 -25.42
CA PRO A 341 34.95 17.44 -26.72
C PRO A 341 34.76 16.19 -27.59
N ASN A 342 34.30 15.09 -27.02
CA ASN A 342 33.95 13.85 -27.71
C ASN A 342 32.44 13.57 -27.70
N GLY A 343 31.61 14.56 -27.33
CA GLY A 343 30.17 14.42 -27.35
C GLY A 343 29.62 14.40 -28.77
N THR A 344 28.66 13.55 -29.03
CA THR A 344 27.84 13.56 -30.24
C THR A 344 26.80 14.69 -30.15
N SER A 345 26.31 15.19 -31.27
CA SER A 345 25.26 16.19 -31.25
C SER A 345 23.98 15.63 -30.63
N ALA A 346 23.12 16.48 -30.07
CA ALA A 346 21.84 16.06 -29.45
C ALA A 346 20.93 15.26 -30.40
N SER A 347 21.16 15.36 -31.71
CA SER A 347 20.48 14.56 -32.74
C SER A 347 21.11 13.17 -32.95
N GLU A 348 22.29 12.90 -32.43
CA GLU A 348 22.92 11.58 -32.53
C GLU A 348 22.47 10.67 -31.38
N LYS A 349 21.94 9.50 -31.76
CA LYS A 349 21.50 8.48 -30.82
C LYS A 349 22.70 7.93 -30.05
N ALA A 350 22.69 8.09 -28.73
CA ALA A 350 23.63 7.41 -27.83
C ALA A 350 22.90 6.25 -27.14
N ASN A 351 23.67 5.22 -26.79
CA ASN A 351 23.17 4.04 -26.10
C ASN A 351 23.93 3.82 -24.79
N LEU A 352 23.20 3.73 -23.69
CA LEU A 352 23.73 3.34 -22.38
C LEU A 352 23.41 1.87 -22.12
N ARG A 353 24.45 1.06 -21.90
CA ARG A 353 24.30 -0.34 -21.46
C ARG A 353 24.83 -0.47 -20.04
N LEU A 354 23.97 -0.89 -19.11
CA LEU A 354 24.35 -1.13 -17.73
C LEU A 354 24.76 -2.59 -17.53
N GLY A 355 25.74 -2.82 -16.65
CA GLY A 355 26.15 -4.14 -16.20
C GLY A 355 25.22 -4.73 -15.12
N LEU A 356 24.18 -4.01 -14.73
CA LEU A 356 23.17 -4.46 -13.77
C LEU A 356 21.90 -4.88 -14.52
N PRO A 357 21.14 -5.87 -14.01
CA PRO A 357 19.82 -6.16 -14.51
C PRO A 357 18.87 -4.97 -14.26
N PRO A 358 17.73 -4.87 -14.95
CA PRO A 358 16.78 -3.76 -14.80
C PRO A 358 16.17 -3.67 -13.40
N ALA A 359 16.14 -4.78 -12.65
CA ALA A 359 15.70 -4.81 -11.26
C ALA A 359 16.69 -5.60 -10.40
N ILE A 360 17.00 -5.08 -9.22
CA ILE A 360 17.88 -5.72 -8.22
C ILE A 360 17.21 -5.69 -6.85
N THR A 361 17.34 -6.76 -6.09
CA THR A 361 16.89 -6.84 -4.69
C THR A 361 18.09 -6.96 -3.76
N ARG A 362 18.09 -6.20 -2.68
CA ARG A 362 19.18 -6.17 -1.69
C ARG A 362 18.63 -6.22 -0.28
N THR A 363 19.44 -6.70 0.65
CA THR A 363 19.17 -6.58 2.07
C THR A 363 19.70 -5.26 2.60
N TYR A 364 19.02 -4.68 3.59
CA TYR A 364 19.51 -3.49 4.29
C TYR A 364 20.88 -3.74 4.90
N ALA A 365 21.88 -3.01 4.47
CA ALA A 365 23.26 -3.22 4.93
C ALA A 365 24.12 -1.96 4.92
N HIS A 366 23.58 -0.77 4.65
CA HIS A 366 24.33 0.50 4.47
C HIS A 366 25.47 0.42 3.45
N ARG A 367 25.48 -0.60 2.59
CA ARG A 367 26.56 -0.78 1.61
C ARG A 367 26.31 0.04 0.36
N ALA A 368 27.39 0.66 -0.12
CA ALA A 368 27.38 1.35 -1.40
C ALA A 368 27.04 0.40 -2.56
N VAL A 369 26.30 0.91 -3.54
CA VAL A 369 26.02 0.25 -4.81
C VAL A 369 27.01 0.74 -5.85
N VAL A 370 27.57 -0.15 -6.64
CA VAL A 370 28.40 0.22 -7.79
C VAL A 370 27.54 0.04 -9.05
N VAL A 371 27.31 1.16 -9.73
CA VAL A 371 26.68 1.18 -11.04
C VAL A 371 27.76 1.32 -12.07
N ALA A 372 27.90 0.32 -12.93
CA ALA A 372 28.88 0.30 -14.00
C ALA A 372 28.16 0.05 -15.32
N GLY A 373 28.73 0.58 -16.40
CA GLY A 373 28.14 0.46 -17.72
C GLY A 373 29.09 0.87 -18.83
N ARG A 374 28.52 0.97 -20.02
CA ARG A 374 29.20 1.41 -21.22
C ARG A 374 28.34 2.36 -22.04
N LEU A 375 28.91 3.46 -22.43
CA LEU A 375 28.30 4.48 -23.29
C LEU A 375 28.81 4.31 -24.72
N LEU A 376 27.89 4.18 -25.65
CA LEU A 376 28.16 3.96 -27.09
C LEU A 376 27.40 4.99 -27.90
N ASP A 377 27.91 5.32 -29.08
CA ASP A 377 27.20 6.11 -30.07
C ASP A 377 26.12 5.28 -30.84
N GLY A 378 25.46 5.90 -31.79
CA GLY A 378 24.46 5.23 -32.64
C GLY A 378 25.01 4.13 -33.54
N GLN A 379 26.30 4.09 -33.79
CA GLN A 379 27.03 3.09 -34.54
C GLN A 379 27.66 1.99 -33.68
N GLY A 380 27.48 2.09 -32.36
CA GLY A 380 28.03 1.14 -31.38
C GLY A 380 29.50 1.37 -31.00
N GLN A 381 30.08 2.52 -31.40
CA GLN A 381 31.45 2.90 -31.02
C GLN A 381 31.44 3.51 -29.60
N PRO A 382 32.54 3.36 -28.84
CA PRO A 382 32.62 3.91 -27.49
C PRO A 382 32.70 5.45 -27.53
N ILE A 383 31.89 6.10 -26.67
CA ILE A 383 32.03 7.52 -26.39
C ILE A 383 32.97 7.67 -25.20
N ALA A 384 34.19 8.13 -25.50
CA ALA A 384 35.25 8.29 -24.48
C ALA A 384 35.19 9.66 -23.81
N HIS A 385 35.66 9.73 -22.56
CA HIS A 385 35.79 10.97 -21.76
C HIS A 385 34.50 11.77 -21.61
N ALA A 386 33.36 11.12 -21.75
CA ALA A 386 32.03 11.71 -21.60
C ALA A 386 31.61 11.70 -20.13
N SER A 387 30.95 12.78 -19.70
CA SER A 387 30.32 12.86 -18.37
C SER A 387 29.01 12.10 -18.37
N VAL A 388 28.83 11.22 -17.41
CA VAL A 388 27.60 10.44 -17.17
C VAL A 388 27.07 10.81 -15.79
N ASP A 389 25.83 11.28 -15.75
CA ASP A 389 25.12 11.60 -14.51
C ASP A 389 24.45 10.35 -13.95
N VAL A 390 24.51 10.20 -12.63
CA VAL A 390 23.75 9.16 -11.93
C VAL A 390 22.79 9.84 -10.96
N LEU A 391 21.51 9.63 -11.24
CA LEU A 391 20.41 10.18 -10.47
C LEU A 391 19.76 9.05 -9.67
N GLN A 392 19.11 9.41 -8.57
CA GLN A 392 18.23 8.50 -7.83
C GLN A 392 16.90 9.16 -7.57
N GLN A 393 15.85 8.37 -7.63
CA GLN A 393 14.52 8.71 -7.13
C GLN A 393 14.16 7.70 -6.04
N ILE A 394 14.10 8.15 -4.79
CA ILE A 394 13.70 7.29 -3.68
C ILE A 394 12.22 6.95 -3.85
N LEU A 395 11.85 5.68 -3.59
CA LEU A 395 10.47 5.22 -3.67
C LEU A 395 9.55 6.10 -2.80
N GLY A 396 8.51 6.66 -3.40
CA GLY A 396 7.60 7.61 -2.75
C GLY A 396 8.05 9.08 -2.79
N THR A 397 9.10 9.41 -3.55
CA THR A 397 9.48 10.82 -3.81
C THR A 397 9.27 11.18 -5.27
N ALA A 398 8.87 12.43 -5.54
CA ALA A 398 8.49 12.88 -6.88
C ALA A 398 9.67 13.26 -7.79
N THR A 399 10.83 13.60 -7.23
CA THR A 399 11.93 14.18 -8.03
C THR A 399 13.23 13.39 -7.92
N PRO A 400 13.84 13.01 -9.07
CA PRO A 400 15.18 12.48 -9.08
C PRO A 400 16.20 13.50 -8.55
N THR A 401 17.20 13.02 -7.82
CA THR A 401 18.31 13.83 -7.33
C THR A 401 19.62 13.29 -7.87
N SER A 402 20.53 14.18 -8.30
CA SER A 402 21.88 13.76 -8.70
C SER A 402 22.66 13.27 -7.49
N VAL A 403 23.23 12.07 -7.59
CA VAL A 403 23.96 11.43 -6.47
C VAL A 403 25.38 11.05 -6.81
N ALA A 404 25.73 10.97 -8.07
CA ALA A 404 27.08 10.72 -8.53
C ALA A 404 27.27 11.16 -9.97
N HIS A 405 28.54 11.35 -10.35
CA HIS A 405 28.97 11.54 -11.73
C HIS A 405 30.10 10.56 -12.03
N ALA A 406 30.19 10.15 -13.28
CA ALA A 406 31.27 9.31 -13.75
C ALA A 406 31.76 9.81 -15.13
N THR A 407 33.02 9.61 -15.42
CA THR A 407 33.59 9.88 -16.75
C THR A 407 33.90 8.57 -17.44
N THR A 408 33.50 8.44 -18.70
CA THR A 408 33.78 7.25 -19.49
C THR A 408 35.26 7.15 -19.84
N ARG A 409 35.79 5.92 -19.82
CA ARG A 409 37.15 5.61 -20.27
C ARG A 409 37.22 5.58 -21.80
N ALA A 410 38.43 5.38 -22.33
CA ALA A 410 38.65 5.30 -23.78
C ALA A 410 37.81 4.22 -24.48
N ASP A 411 37.45 3.16 -23.78
CA ASP A 411 36.59 2.08 -24.25
C ASP A 411 35.08 2.33 -24.01
N GLY A 412 34.71 3.53 -23.54
CA GLY A 412 33.35 3.91 -23.21
C GLY A 412 32.83 3.38 -21.87
N THR A 413 33.62 2.62 -21.11
CA THR A 413 33.20 2.10 -19.80
C THR A 413 33.22 3.18 -18.72
N PHE A 414 32.28 3.10 -17.79
CA PHE A 414 32.21 3.95 -16.61
C PHE A 414 31.83 3.17 -15.37
N SER A 415 32.07 3.75 -14.20
CA SER A 415 31.64 3.19 -12.93
C SER A 415 31.41 4.32 -11.93
N ALA A 416 30.26 4.30 -11.28
CA ALA A 416 29.89 5.21 -10.20
C ALA A 416 29.54 4.45 -8.94
N ARG A 417 29.89 5.01 -7.78
CA ARG A 417 29.55 4.44 -6.48
C ARG A 417 28.49 5.29 -5.80
N LEU A 418 27.35 4.67 -5.53
CA LEU A 418 26.23 5.30 -4.84
C LEU A 418 26.22 4.88 -3.37
N PRO A 419 25.89 5.78 -2.43
CA PRO A 419 25.71 5.41 -1.04
C PRO A 419 24.60 4.37 -0.91
N GLY A 420 24.66 3.51 0.11
CA GLY A 420 23.55 2.65 0.50
C GLY A 420 22.36 3.50 0.92
N GLY A 421 21.16 3.04 0.65
CA GLY A 421 19.94 3.79 0.93
C GLY A 421 18.68 2.91 0.87
N PRO A 422 17.51 3.56 0.86
CA PRO A 422 16.22 2.89 0.68
C PRO A 422 16.04 2.39 -0.76
N SER A 423 14.91 1.73 -1.00
CA SER A 423 14.45 1.35 -2.34
C SER A 423 14.32 2.60 -3.23
N ARG A 424 14.80 2.50 -4.44
CA ARG A 424 14.90 3.65 -5.36
C ARG A 424 15.00 3.22 -6.81
N LEU A 425 14.59 4.11 -7.68
CA LEU A 425 14.94 4.06 -9.09
C LEU A 425 16.30 4.74 -9.27
N ILE A 426 17.25 4.06 -9.89
CA ILE A 426 18.56 4.60 -10.28
C ILE A 426 18.50 4.88 -11.77
N GLU A 427 18.76 6.12 -12.16
CA GLU A 427 18.83 6.54 -13.55
C GLU A 427 20.26 6.91 -13.88
N VAL A 428 20.76 6.39 -14.98
CA VAL A 428 22.07 6.74 -15.54
C VAL A 428 21.81 7.49 -16.83
N ALA A 429 22.29 8.70 -16.92
CA ALA A 429 21.94 9.65 -17.95
C ALA A 429 23.18 10.26 -18.60
N TYR A 430 23.13 10.41 -19.91
CA TYR A 430 24.17 11.07 -20.70
C TYR A 430 23.60 12.26 -21.46
N ARG A 431 24.27 13.39 -21.38
CA ARG A 431 24.01 14.56 -22.23
C ARG A 431 25.13 14.73 -23.25
N ALA A 432 24.78 14.92 -24.51
CA ALA A 432 25.77 15.16 -25.57
C ALA A 432 26.53 16.47 -25.33
N PHE A 433 25.81 17.50 -24.85
CA PHE A 433 26.36 18.78 -24.44
C PHE A 433 25.91 19.16 -23.05
N SER A 434 26.77 19.84 -22.31
CA SER A 434 26.48 20.22 -20.90
C SER A 434 25.28 21.15 -20.73
N GLY A 435 24.87 21.83 -21.81
CA GLY A 435 23.70 22.72 -21.83
C GLY A 435 22.42 22.10 -22.33
N ASP A 436 22.43 20.81 -22.72
CA ASP A 436 21.25 20.15 -23.25
C ASP A 436 20.19 19.99 -22.14
N ALA A 437 18.94 20.35 -22.47
CA ALA A 437 17.81 20.17 -21.59
C ALA A 437 17.41 18.68 -21.46
N SER A 438 17.69 17.88 -22.49
CA SER A 438 17.37 16.45 -22.57
C SER A 438 18.62 15.57 -22.52
N TYR A 439 18.43 14.33 -22.10
CA TYR A 439 19.46 13.31 -22.15
C TYR A 439 19.48 12.65 -23.54
N ALA A 440 20.67 12.50 -24.10
CA ALA A 440 20.89 11.75 -25.36
C ALA A 440 20.79 10.23 -25.13
N ALA A 441 21.03 9.77 -23.93
CA ALA A 441 20.81 8.38 -23.51
C ALA A 441 20.42 8.30 -22.04
N LEU A 442 19.52 7.39 -21.73
CA LEU A 442 19.04 7.12 -20.37
C LEU A 442 18.93 5.61 -20.16
N ALA A 443 19.37 5.13 -19.01
CA ALA A 443 19.18 3.74 -18.59
C ALA A 443 18.76 3.69 -17.13
N ARG A 444 17.88 2.74 -16.77
CA ARG A 444 17.24 2.66 -15.45
C ARG A 444 17.50 1.31 -14.79
N VAL A 445 17.64 1.34 -13.47
CA VAL A 445 17.70 0.15 -12.61
C VAL A 445 16.82 0.39 -11.40
N GLU A 446 15.85 -0.47 -11.18
CA GLU A 446 15.05 -0.48 -9.95
C GLU A 446 15.81 -1.21 -8.84
N GLU A 447 16.09 -0.53 -7.73
CA GLU A 447 16.71 -1.11 -6.55
C GLU A 447 15.67 -1.26 -5.43
N THR A 448 15.25 -2.49 -5.15
CA THR A 448 14.44 -2.81 -3.97
C THR A 448 15.36 -3.21 -2.82
N VAL A 449 15.23 -2.54 -1.69
CA VAL A 449 16.01 -2.82 -0.47
C VAL A 449 15.06 -3.32 0.62
N ALA A 450 15.26 -4.55 1.09
CA ALA A 450 14.49 -5.10 2.20
C ALA A 450 14.76 -4.32 3.50
N ALA A 451 13.72 -4.12 4.31
CA ALA A 451 13.85 -3.44 5.60
C ALA A 451 14.83 -4.18 6.54
N GLY A 452 15.66 -3.42 7.23
CA GLY A 452 16.53 -3.96 8.27
C GLY A 452 15.75 -4.11 9.57
N VAL A 453 15.63 -5.34 10.08
CA VAL A 453 14.87 -5.64 11.30
C VAL A 453 15.71 -6.42 12.28
N ARG A 454 15.66 -6.02 13.54
CA ARG A 454 16.30 -6.74 14.65
C ARG A 454 15.26 -7.08 15.71
N LEU A 455 15.28 -8.31 16.21
CA LEU A 455 14.47 -8.81 17.30
C LEU A 455 15.38 -9.36 18.40
N SER A 456 15.03 -9.04 19.66
CA SER A 456 15.62 -9.59 20.86
C SER A 456 14.49 -9.96 21.84
N ILE A 457 14.59 -11.10 22.49
CA ILE A 457 13.62 -11.59 23.44
C ILE A 457 14.32 -11.92 24.76
N SER A 458 13.71 -11.53 25.87
CA SER A 458 14.22 -11.81 27.20
C SER A 458 13.08 -11.99 28.22
N PRO A 459 13.12 -13.03 29.06
CA PRO A 459 14.04 -14.16 29.00
C PRO A 459 13.76 -15.08 27.81
N THR A 460 14.72 -15.90 27.39
CA THR A 460 14.55 -16.94 26.37
C THR A 460 14.16 -18.31 26.99
N HIS A 461 14.04 -18.37 28.29
CA HIS A 461 13.56 -19.53 29.05
C HIS A 461 12.62 -19.04 30.16
N THR A 462 11.42 -19.62 30.24
CA THR A 462 10.41 -19.21 31.23
C THR A 462 9.49 -20.38 31.57
N GLY A 463 8.65 -20.21 32.60
CA GLY A 463 7.58 -21.16 32.89
C GLY A 463 6.44 -21.13 31.87
N PRO A 464 5.53 -22.11 31.93
CA PRO A 464 4.42 -22.22 30.97
C PRO A 464 3.50 -20.99 30.89
N GLU A 465 3.37 -20.26 32.00
CA GLU A 465 2.59 -19.01 32.11
C GLU A 465 3.51 -17.78 32.24
N GLY A 466 4.78 -17.94 31.92
CA GLY A 466 5.79 -16.91 32.12
C GLY A 466 5.69 -15.79 31.09
N THR A 467 6.22 -14.63 31.48
CA THR A 467 6.23 -13.44 30.64
C THR A 467 7.58 -13.23 29.98
N ILE A 468 7.59 -12.88 28.73
CA ILE A 468 8.76 -12.46 27.95
C ILE A 468 8.60 -11.04 27.43
N VAL A 469 9.72 -10.39 27.19
CA VAL A 469 9.78 -9.07 26.55
C VAL A 469 10.35 -9.24 25.16
N LEU A 470 9.56 -8.92 24.15
CA LEU A 470 10.03 -8.79 22.79
C LEU A 470 10.42 -7.32 22.56
N SER A 471 11.64 -7.09 22.15
CA SER A 471 12.14 -5.76 21.81
C SER A 471 12.89 -5.80 20.51
N GLY A 472 12.85 -4.72 19.76
CA GLY A 472 13.55 -4.70 18.48
C GLY A 472 13.72 -3.31 17.91
N ALA A 473 14.34 -3.29 16.74
CA ALA A 473 14.56 -2.08 15.99
C ALA A 473 14.41 -2.32 14.48
N VAL A 474 13.77 -1.38 13.83
CA VAL A 474 13.70 -1.23 12.37
C VAL A 474 14.70 -0.16 11.96
N GLU A 475 15.52 -0.46 10.97
CA GLU A 475 16.58 0.43 10.48
C GLU A 475 16.09 1.20 9.24
N GLY A 476 16.47 2.47 9.14
CA GLY A 476 16.15 3.35 8.02
C GLY A 476 15.41 4.62 8.45
N PRO A 477 15.01 5.46 7.51
CA PRO A 477 14.12 6.59 7.78
C PRO A 477 12.75 6.08 8.24
N ILE A 478 12.43 6.34 9.51
CA ILE A 478 11.18 5.90 10.12
C ILE A 478 10.12 6.98 9.90
N PRO A 479 8.91 6.62 9.41
CA PRO A 479 7.80 7.55 9.31
C PRO A 479 7.47 8.18 10.68
N ARG A 480 6.86 9.36 10.71
CA ARG A 480 6.46 10.03 11.96
C ARG A 480 5.54 9.17 12.81
N GLN A 481 4.63 8.43 12.17
CA GLN A 481 3.70 7.48 12.80
C GLN A 481 4.37 6.16 13.22
N GLY A 482 5.66 5.97 12.97
CA GLY A 482 6.35 4.71 13.17
C GLY A 482 6.15 3.72 12.02
N ALA A 483 7.05 2.73 11.90
CA ALA A 483 6.91 1.61 10.97
C ALA A 483 6.11 0.48 11.64
N ILE A 484 5.27 -0.19 10.88
CA ILE A 484 4.53 -1.38 11.30
C ILE A 484 5.49 -2.56 11.36
N VAL A 485 5.37 -3.37 12.40
CA VAL A 485 6.17 -4.59 12.61
C VAL A 485 5.22 -5.72 12.97
N ASP A 486 5.18 -6.77 12.17
CA ASP A 486 4.46 -7.99 12.53
C ASP A 486 5.37 -8.90 13.36
N LEU A 487 4.93 -9.24 14.56
CA LEU A 487 5.58 -10.24 15.41
C LEU A 487 4.91 -11.58 15.16
N LEU A 488 5.72 -12.54 14.71
CA LEU A 488 5.24 -13.87 14.34
C LEU A 488 5.85 -14.94 15.25
N VAL A 489 5.05 -15.95 15.53
CA VAL A 489 5.48 -17.18 16.19
C VAL A 489 5.31 -18.37 15.24
N HIS A 490 6.29 -19.28 15.22
CA HIS A 490 6.15 -20.51 14.45
C HIS A 490 5.37 -21.53 15.28
N TYR A 491 4.14 -21.80 14.88
CA TYR A 491 3.23 -22.71 15.54
C TYR A 491 2.56 -23.66 14.54
N ARG A 492 2.51 -24.96 14.88
CA ARG A 492 1.92 -26.01 14.01
C ARG A 492 2.41 -26.00 12.56
N GLY A 493 3.71 -25.72 12.37
CA GLY A 493 4.34 -25.77 11.05
C GLY A 493 4.21 -24.52 10.19
N ARG A 494 3.65 -23.44 10.70
CA ARG A 494 3.50 -22.15 10.00
C ARG A 494 3.83 -20.96 10.89
N TRP A 495 4.16 -19.84 10.26
CA TRP A 495 4.33 -18.57 10.94
C TRP A 495 2.97 -17.91 11.13
N GLU A 496 2.62 -17.59 12.36
CA GLU A 496 1.36 -16.94 12.72
C GLU A 496 1.65 -15.58 13.36
N PRO A 497 1.07 -14.49 12.84
CA PRO A 497 1.20 -13.19 13.46
C PRO A 497 0.36 -13.16 14.75
N PHE A 498 0.94 -12.63 15.84
CA PHE A 498 0.25 -12.52 17.12
C PHE A 498 0.23 -11.11 17.69
N ARG A 499 1.08 -10.21 17.18
CA ARG A 499 1.12 -8.78 17.53
C ARG A 499 1.67 -7.97 16.37
N THR A 500 1.12 -6.77 16.17
CA THR A 500 1.54 -5.84 15.13
C THR A 500 1.81 -4.46 15.72
N PRO A 501 2.90 -4.29 16.50
CA PRO A 501 3.27 -2.99 17.04
C PRO A 501 3.75 -2.04 15.96
N ARG A 502 3.65 -0.73 16.26
CA ARG A 502 4.40 0.30 15.54
C ARG A 502 5.68 0.64 16.28
N THR A 503 6.71 1.00 15.54
CA THR A 503 7.93 1.54 16.14
C THR A 503 7.69 2.97 16.61
N ASN A 504 8.50 3.41 17.58
CA ASN A 504 8.61 4.84 17.85
C ASN A 504 9.39 5.55 16.72
N ARG A 505 9.52 6.88 16.80
CA ARG A 505 10.28 7.71 15.83
C ARG A 505 11.76 7.33 15.66
N HIS A 506 12.31 6.52 16.56
CA HIS A 506 13.67 5.99 16.51
C HIS A 506 13.74 4.55 16.00
N GLY A 507 12.65 4.04 15.42
CA GLY A 507 12.57 2.70 14.89
C GLY A 507 12.47 1.59 15.95
N ARG A 508 12.28 1.89 17.23
CA ARG A 508 12.26 0.90 18.31
C ARG A 508 10.85 0.50 18.69
N PHE A 509 10.68 -0.79 18.98
CA PHE A 509 9.44 -1.36 19.54
C PHE A 509 9.77 -2.22 20.77
N ARG A 510 8.78 -2.39 21.65
CA ARG A 510 8.87 -3.25 22.83
C ARG A 510 7.48 -3.72 23.21
N ILE A 511 7.31 -5.05 23.35
CA ILE A 511 6.06 -5.72 23.69
C ILE A 511 6.30 -6.70 24.84
N LEU A 512 5.36 -6.78 25.76
CA LEU A 512 5.25 -7.82 26.75
C LEU A 512 4.34 -8.93 26.20
N TYR A 513 4.74 -10.18 26.37
CA TYR A 513 3.94 -11.35 25.99
C TYR A 513 3.98 -12.36 27.12
N GLN A 514 2.82 -12.81 27.55
CA GLN A 514 2.66 -13.87 28.54
C GLN A 514 2.16 -15.13 27.83
N PHE A 515 2.77 -16.26 28.17
CA PHE A 515 2.33 -17.56 27.66
C PHE A 515 1.06 -18.02 28.40
N GLU A 516 0.18 -18.71 27.70
CA GLU A 516 -1.11 -19.20 28.22
C GLU A 516 -1.06 -20.70 28.61
N GLY A 517 0.10 -21.19 29.06
CA GLY A 517 0.24 -22.57 29.58
C GLY A 517 0.89 -23.58 28.66
N GLY A 518 1.48 -23.20 27.55
CA GLY A 518 2.17 -24.12 26.64
C GLY A 518 3.58 -24.48 27.11
N ILE A 519 3.94 -25.78 27.04
CA ILE A 519 5.32 -26.27 27.23
C ILE A 519 5.90 -26.58 25.85
N GLY A 520 7.11 -26.08 25.57
CA GLY A 520 7.77 -26.36 24.28
C GLY A 520 8.77 -25.31 23.82
N HIS A 521 9.02 -25.36 22.52
CA HIS A 521 9.88 -24.43 21.80
C HIS A 521 9.02 -23.54 20.93
N PHE A 522 9.21 -22.24 21.06
CA PHE A 522 8.47 -21.22 20.33
C PHE A 522 9.45 -20.33 19.57
N PRO A 523 9.69 -20.59 18.30
CA PRO A 523 10.47 -19.69 17.47
C PRO A 523 9.68 -18.42 17.15
N PHE A 524 10.29 -17.25 17.34
CA PHE A 524 9.72 -15.93 17.05
C PHE A 524 10.53 -15.23 15.99
N ARG A 525 9.88 -14.43 15.16
CA ARG A 525 10.52 -13.45 14.28
C ARG A 525 9.70 -12.17 14.21
N ALA A 526 10.34 -11.09 13.81
CA ALA A 526 9.70 -9.84 13.47
C ALA A 526 9.79 -9.63 11.95
N GLU A 527 8.70 -9.29 11.34
CA GLU A 527 8.59 -8.95 9.93
C GLU A 527 8.14 -7.49 9.79
N VAL A 528 8.78 -6.74 8.89
CA VAL A 528 8.31 -5.41 8.50
C VAL A 528 7.70 -5.56 7.12
N PRO A 529 6.36 -5.37 6.97
CA PRO A 529 5.72 -5.42 5.66
C PRO A 529 6.25 -4.32 4.74
N GLY A 530 6.41 -4.63 3.46
CA GLY A 530 6.74 -3.64 2.43
C GLY A 530 5.55 -2.74 2.11
N GLY A 531 5.82 -1.63 1.39
CA GLY A 531 4.76 -0.74 0.88
C GLY A 531 4.12 0.17 1.92
N GLN A 532 4.71 0.31 3.11
CA GLN A 532 4.22 1.22 4.13
C GLN A 532 4.46 2.67 3.74
N SER A 533 3.45 3.52 3.91
CA SER A 533 3.55 4.94 3.60
C SER A 533 4.70 5.63 4.35
N GLY A 534 5.53 6.36 3.60
CA GLY A 534 6.70 7.06 4.16
C GLY A 534 7.84 6.15 4.62
N PHE A 535 7.77 4.84 4.33
CA PHE A 535 8.81 3.86 4.62
C PHE A 535 9.28 3.19 3.32
N PRO A 536 10.28 3.73 2.63
CA PRO A 536 10.65 3.35 1.28
C PRO A 536 11.55 2.10 1.26
N PHE A 537 11.08 1.01 1.87
CA PHE A 537 11.75 -0.29 1.89
C PHE A 537 10.78 -1.40 1.48
N GLY A 538 11.32 -2.46 0.89
CA GLY A 538 10.62 -3.73 0.74
C GLY A 538 10.46 -4.44 2.08
N SER A 539 9.67 -5.52 2.10
CA SER A 539 9.52 -6.38 3.29
C SER A 539 10.88 -6.88 3.80
N GLY A 540 10.98 -7.02 5.12
CA GLY A 540 12.21 -7.52 5.74
C GLY A 540 11.94 -8.26 7.04
N ASP A 541 12.70 -9.32 7.27
CA ASP A 541 12.58 -10.22 8.42
C ASP A 541 13.76 -10.09 9.38
N SER A 542 13.51 -10.24 10.66
CA SER A 542 14.55 -10.45 11.66
C SER A 542 15.10 -11.89 11.61
N ARG A 543 16.20 -12.11 12.29
CA ARG A 543 16.59 -13.47 12.67
C ARG A 543 15.55 -14.06 13.61
N VAL A 544 15.39 -15.38 13.53
CA VAL A 544 14.53 -16.14 14.44
C VAL A 544 15.19 -16.17 15.83
N VAL A 545 14.37 -15.99 16.86
CA VAL A 545 14.76 -16.12 18.27
C VAL A 545 13.90 -17.20 18.91
N ASP A 546 14.53 -18.24 19.42
CA ASP A 546 13.84 -19.35 20.11
C ASP A 546 13.60 -19.03 21.58
N VAL A 547 12.38 -19.28 22.05
CA VAL A 547 11.99 -19.24 23.46
C VAL A 547 11.55 -20.62 23.89
N ARG A 548 11.97 -21.04 25.08
CA ARG A 548 11.58 -22.31 25.70
C ARG A 548 10.69 -22.06 26.92
N THR A 549 9.61 -22.79 26.99
CA THR A 549 8.78 -22.88 28.20
C THR A 549 8.88 -24.29 28.77
N SER A 550 9.11 -24.41 30.06
CA SER A 550 9.24 -25.70 30.77
C SER A 550 8.73 -25.62 32.21
#